data_dd24d3b644feb17301b3f284d1eec6d9
#
_entry.id   dd24d3b644feb17301b3f284d1eec6d9
#
_cell.length_a   1.000
_cell.length_b   1.000
_cell.length_c   1.000
_cell.angle_alpha   90.00
_cell.angle_beta   90.00
_cell.angle_gamma   90.00
#
_symmetry.space_group_name_H-M   'P 1'
#
loop_
_entity.id
_entity.type
_entity.pdbx_description
1 polymer ?
#
loop_
_entity_poly.entity_id
_entity_poly.type
_entity_poly.pdbx_seq_one_letter_code
_entity_poly.pdbx_strand_id
1 'polypeptide(L)'
;NYFNCIFGPFKPAVLDGLDKMPAGVELVCTSHGPTLSQSIGYVKDCYRQWAAPAVRPGGKKTVGIIYCSAYGCTRALADAAAKALTADGMQVTTLDVVFAAPETVSALVNACDVVLFGTPTINRNAPEAIWNAVHGVDAINTRGRAAGAFGSFGWTGEAAGMVQEQLKQLKFKTVEAPFKVCFTPTEADLTAMAEWARGVADLVKAPESVKPKAQKYICKLCGYIYDPETGDPDRGVVPGTAFEEPAVLHQYKPLFRKKWHGIGKADDFVHIHALSLIII
;
A
#
# COMPACT_ATOMS: atom_id res chain seq x y z
N ASN A 1 -10.57 10.99 5.41
CA ASN A 1 -9.27 11.06 6.09
C ASN A 1 -9.28 10.44 7.49
N TYR A 2 -10.33 10.63 8.29
CA TYR A 2 -10.47 10.09 9.66
C TYR A 2 -10.29 8.56 9.73
N PHE A 3 -10.94 7.81 8.84
CA PHE A 3 -10.81 6.36 8.79
C PHE A 3 -9.35 5.92 8.67
N ASN A 4 -8.59 6.53 7.76
CA ASN A 4 -7.19 6.16 7.55
C ASN A 4 -6.31 6.46 8.78
N CYS A 5 -6.59 7.57 9.48
CA CYS A 5 -5.82 7.95 10.66
C CYS A 5 -6.12 7.08 11.89
N ILE A 6 -7.37 6.67 12.08
CA ILE A 6 -7.82 5.97 13.30
C ILE A 6 -7.98 4.46 13.05
N PHE A 7 -8.63 4.06 11.96
CA PHE A 7 -8.93 2.67 11.67
C PHE A 7 -8.01 2.03 10.63
N GLY A 8 -7.22 2.81 9.91
CA GLY A 8 -6.27 2.31 8.93
C GLY A 8 -5.39 1.17 9.44
N PRO A 9 -4.85 1.25 10.68
CA PRO A 9 -4.07 0.18 11.28
C PRO A 9 -4.88 -1.07 11.64
N PHE A 10 -6.18 -0.94 11.79
CA PHE A 10 -7.08 -1.97 12.31
C PHE A 10 -8.05 -2.52 11.25
N LYS A 11 -7.74 -2.35 9.97
CA LYS A 11 -8.59 -2.81 8.86
C LYS A 11 -9.12 -4.24 9.01
N PRO A 12 -8.31 -5.26 9.39
CA PRO A 12 -8.82 -6.61 9.60
C PRO A 12 -9.85 -6.67 10.74
N ALA A 13 -9.63 -5.95 11.83
CA ALA A 13 -10.58 -5.90 12.94
C ALA A 13 -11.88 -5.18 12.58
N VAL A 14 -11.81 -4.17 11.70
CA VAL A 14 -13.00 -3.50 11.16
C VAL A 14 -13.83 -4.48 10.34
N LEU A 15 -13.22 -5.27 9.46
CA LEU A 15 -13.92 -6.28 8.66
C LEU A 15 -14.56 -7.36 9.55
N ASP A 16 -13.81 -7.88 10.50
CA ASP A 16 -14.31 -8.84 11.48
C ASP A 16 -15.49 -8.28 12.31
N GLY A 17 -15.40 -7.02 12.76
CA GLY A 17 -16.48 -6.33 13.46
C GLY A 17 -17.74 -6.17 12.61
N LEU A 18 -17.58 -5.79 11.34
CA LEU A 18 -18.70 -5.65 10.41
C LEU A 18 -19.39 -7.00 10.12
N ASP A 19 -18.61 -8.10 10.08
CA ASP A 19 -19.15 -9.44 9.86
C ASP A 19 -19.91 -9.98 11.09
N LYS A 20 -19.55 -9.54 12.29
CA LYS A 20 -20.24 -9.85 13.54
C LYS A 20 -21.52 -9.04 13.77
N MET A 21 -21.77 -7.98 12.99
CA MET A 21 -23.01 -7.21 13.13
C MET A 21 -24.23 -8.08 12.80
N PRO A 22 -25.25 -8.12 13.69
CA PRO A 22 -26.46 -8.85 13.43
C PRO A 22 -27.16 -8.40 12.13
N ALA A 23 -27.88 -9.32 11.52
CA ALA A 23 -28.81 -8.97 10.44
C ALA A 23 -29.99 -8.15 11.02
N GLY A 24 -30.50 -7.18 10.25
CA GLY A 24 -31.69 -6.41 10.65
C GLY A 24 -31.46 -5.36 11.72
N VAL A 25 -30.21 -4.87 11.87
CA VAL A 25 -29.93 -3.74 12.76
C VAL A 25 -30.67 -2.50 12.27
N GLU A 26 -31.57 -1.97 13.11
CA GLU A 26 -32.39 -0.79 12.81
C GLU A 26 -31.78 0.51 13.35
N LEU A 27 -30.91 0.42 14.35
CA LEU A 27 -30.27 1.57 14.98
C LEU A 27 -28.81 1.26 15.31
N VAL A 28 -27.92 2.16 14.93
CA VAL A 28 -26.49 2.13 15.32
C VAL A 28 -26.20 3.38 16.14
N CYS A 29 -25.81 3.18 17.39
CA CYS A 29 -25.34 4.27 18.27
C CYS A 29 -23.81 4.33 18.16
N THR A 30 -23.30 5.42 17.61
CA THR A 30 -21.86 5.61 17.47
C THR A 30 -21.28 6.25 18.73
N SER A 31 -20.04 5.93 19.11
CA SER A 31 -19.38 6.59 20.24
C SER A 31 -19.02 8.05 19.92
N HIS A 32 -18.79 8.35 18.66
CA HIS A 32 -18.48 9.69 18.16
C HIS A 32 -19.25 9.93 16.86
N GLY A 33 -20.31 10.72 16.92
CA GLY A 33 -21.14 11.06 15.77
C GLY A 33 -22.63 10.82 16.02
N PRO A 34 -23.48 11.08 15.02
CA PRO A 34 -24.91 10.90 15.15
C PRO A 34 -25.28 9.41 15.19
N THR A 35 -26.41 9.11 15.80
CA THR A 35 -27.08 7.81 15.66
C THR A 35 -27.52 7.59 14.22
N LEU A 36 -27.37 6.35 13.76
CA LEU A 36 -27.77 5.95 12.41
C LEU A 36 -29.00 5.04 12.48
N SER A 37 -30.11 5.50 11.96
CA SER A 37 -31.34 4.70 11.76
C SER A 37 -31.64 4.48 10.29
N GLN A 38 -30.98 5.26 9.42
CA GLN A 38 -31.06 5.13 7.97
C GLN A 38 -29.65 4.93 7.39
N SER A 39 -29.57 4.40 6.19
CA SER A 39 -28.31 4.23 5.48
C SER A 39 -27.26 3.34 6.18
N ILE A 40 -27.67 2.51 7.15
CA ILE A 40 -26.74 1.61 7.87
C ILE A 40 -26.01 0.70 6.89
N GLY A 41 -26.71 0.14 5.91
CA GLY A 41 -26.11 -0.68 4.85
C GLY A 41 -25.04 0.08 4.07
N TYR A 42 -25.35 1.29 3.65
CA TYR A 42 -24.39 2.15 2.92
C TYR A 42 -23.13 2.44 3.75
N VAL A 43 -23.28 2.78 5.02
CA VAL A 43 -22.14 3.03 5.91
C VAL A 43 -21.29 1.76 6.09
N LYS A 44 -21.92 0.58 6.27
CA LYS A 44 -21.21 -0.71 6.32
C LYS A 44 -20.40 -0.95 5.05
N ASP A 45 -20.97 -0.69 3.89
CA ASP A 45 -20.30 -0.87 2.60
C ASP A 45 -19.11 0.09 2.44
N CYS A 46 -19.25 1.36 2.86
CA CYS A 46 -18.14 2.30 2.89
C CYS A 46 -16.99 1.79 3.77
N TYR A 47 -17.30 1.31 4.98
CA TYR A 47 -16.27 0.77 5.88
C TYR A 47 -15.62 -0.50 5.33
N ARG A 48 -16.38 -1.40 4.69
CA ARG A 48 -15.84 -2.57 3.99
C ARG A 48 -14.89 -2.15 2.87
N GLN A 49 -15.29 -1.16 2.07
CA GLN A 49 -14.47 -0.65 0.98
C GLN A 49 -13.17 -0.03 1.50
N TRP A 50 -13.22 0.79 2.56
CA TRP A 50 -12.04 1.45 3.13
C TRP A 50 -11.12 0.46 3.86
N ALA A 51 -11.70 -0.58 4.47
CA ALA A 51 -10.96 -1.63 5.15
C ALA A 51 -10.44 -2.72 4.21
N ALA A 52 -10.95 -2.79 2.98
CA ALA A 52 -10.50 -3.79 2.03
C ALA A 52 -8.97 -3.76 1.85
N PRO A 53 -8.33 -4.92 1.74
CA PRO A 53 -6.91 -4.98 1.41
C PRO A 53 -6.64 -4.21 0.11
N ALA A 54 -5.53 -3.47 0.06
CA ALA A 54 -5.14 -2.79 -1.16
C ALA A 54 -4.92 -3.84 -2.26
N VAL A 55 -5.75 -3.80 -3.30
CA VAL A 55 -5.58 -4.65 -4.47
C VAL A 55 -4.42 -4.11 -5.27
N ARG A 56 -3.36 -4.91 -5.42
CA ARG A 56 -2.22 -4.56 -6.25
C ARG A 56 -2.32 -5.33 -7.57
N PRO A 57 -2.47 -4.62 -8.71
CA PRO A 57 -2.47 -5.28 -10.00
C PRO A 57 -1.20 -6.12 -10.19
N GLY A 58 -1.35 -7.41 -10.47
CA GLY A 58 -0.25 -8.30 -10.80
C GLY A 58 0.48 -8.96 -9.63
N GLY A 59 0.11 -8.72 -8.35
CA GLY A 59 0.71 -9.41 -7.19
C GLY A 59 2.21 -9.20 -7.01
N LYS A 60 2.80 -8.19 -7.67
CA LYS A 60 4.23 -7.90 -7.58
C LYS A 60 4.58 -7.27 -6.25
N LYS A 61 5.68 -7.73 -5.66
CA LYS A 61 6.28 -7.10 -4.48
C LYS A 61 6.77 -5.69 -4.84
N THR A 62 6.44 -4.69 -4.03
CA THR A 62 6.87 -3.29 -4.23
C THR A 62 8.03 -2.96 -3.31
N VAL A 63 9.05 -2.31 -3.87
CA VAL A 63 10.26 -1.93 -3.15
C VAL A 63 10.51 -0.44 -3.31
N GLY A 64 10.63 0.27 -2.20
CA GLY A 64 11.09 1.65 -2.13
C GLY A 64 12.57 1.69 -1.72
N ILE A 65 13.42 2.28 -2.54
CA ILE A 65 14.83 2.53 -2.20
C ILE A 65 14.99 4.02 -2.01
N ILE A 66 15.17 4.43 -0.77
CA ILE A 66 15.24 5.82 -0.34
C ILE A 66 16.66 6.08 0.10
N TYR A 67 17.35 7.02 -0.53
CA TYR A 67 18.75 7.25 -0.24
C TYR A 67 19.12 8.71 -0.28
N CYS A 68 20.25 9.02 0.36
CA CYS A 68 21.02 10.25 0.21
C CYS A 68 22.43 9.88 -0.24
N SER A 69 23.03 10.62 -1.16
CA SER A 69 24.37 10.33 -1.65
C SER A 69 25.18 11.59 -1.85
N ALA A 70 26.26 11.76 -1.08
CA ALA A 70 27.15 12.93 -1.18
C ALA A 70 28.09 12.86 -2.38
N TYR A 71 28.70 11.68 -2.63
CA TYR A 71 29.74 11.49 -3.64
C TYR A 71 29.41 10.36 -4.64
N GLY A 72 28.16 9.95 -4.73
CA GLY A 72 27.74 8.89 -5.65
C GLY A 72 27.89 7.46 -5.12
N CYS A 73 28.65 7.21 -4.06
CA CYS A 73 28.90 5.86 -3.55
C CYS A 73 27.62 5.18 -3.05
N THR A 74 26.82 5.84 -2.22
CA THR A 74 25.52 5.31 -1.76
C THR A 74 24.53 5.15 -2.91
N ARG A 75 24.55 6.05 -3.91
CA ARG A 75 23.74 5.93 -5.12
C ARG A 75 24.09 4.67 -5.90
N ALA A 76 25.40 4.39 -6.11
CA ALA A 76 25.82 3.19 -6.82
C ALA A 76 25.30 1.90 -6.15
N LEU A 77 25.28 1.85 -4.83
CA LEU A 77 24.67 0.76 -4.06
C LEU A 77 23.16 0.69 -4.28
N ALA A 78 22.46 1.83 -4.25
CA ALA A 78 21.02 1.90 -4.51
C ALA A 78 20.67 1.41 -5.91
N ASP A 79 21.44 1.81 -6.92
CA ASP A 79 21.26 1.42 -8.31
C ASP A 79 21.49 -0.09 -8.51
N ALA A 80 22.50 -0.67 -7.86
CA ALA A 80 22.77 -2.11 -7.88
C ALA A 80 21.60 -2.91 -7.28
N ALA A 81 21.10 -2.49 -6.12
CA ALA A 81 19.92 -3.09 -5.51
C ALA A 81 18.68 -2.97 -6.42
N ALA A 82 18.43 -1.78 -6.97
CA ALA A 82 17.29 -1.54 -7.85
C ALA A 82 17.33 -2.42 -9.10
N LYS A 83 18.48 -2.52 -9.73
CA LYS A 83 18.71 -3.37 -10.91
C LYS A 83 18.42 -4.84 -10.60
N ALA A 84 18.94 -5.36 -9.50
CA ALA A 84 18.76 -6.75 -9.10
C ALA A 84 17.29 -7.08 -8.79
N LEU A 85 16.63 -6.27 -7.94
CA LEU A 85 15.24 -6.51 -7.54
C LEU A 85 14.26 -6.32 -8.69
N THR A 86 14.56 -5.40 -9.64
CA THR A 86 13.77 -5.25 -10.87
C THR A 86 13.92 -6.47 -11.78
N ALA A 87 15.14 -7.02 -11.94
CA ALA A 87 15.38 -8.22 -12.69
C ALA A 87 14.65 -9.44 -12.11
N ASP A 88 14.46 -9.47 -10.79
CA ASP A 88 13.68 -10.49 -10.08
C ASP A 88 12.15 -10.25 -10.16
N GLY A 89 11.71 -9.29 -10.98
CA GLY A 89 10.30 -9.03 -11.28
C GLY A 89 9.56 -8.16 -10.25
N MET A 90 10.27 -7.56 -9.30
CA MET A 90 9.68 -6.64 -8.31
C MET A 90 9.43 -5.25 -8.94
N GLN A 91 8.49 -4.52 -8.39
CA GLN A 91 8.26 -3.12 -8.77
C GLN A 91 9.10 -2.21 -7.86
N VAL A 92 10.20 -1.70 -8.40
CA VAL A 92 11.18 -0.89 -7.64
C VAL A 92 11.02 0.59 -7.97
N THR A 93 11.02 1.42 -6.93
CA THR A 93 11.07 2.89 -7.04
C THR A 93 12.25 3.39 -6.22
N THR A 94 13.13 4.15 -6.85
CA THR A 94 14.28 4.79 -6.20
C THR A 94 14.01 6.27 -5.99
N LEU A 95 14.45 6.82 -4.85
CA LEU A 95 14.24 8.22 -4.50
C LEU A 95 15.45 8.78 -3.76
N ASP A 96 16.04 9.83 -4.31
CA ASP A 96 17.05 10.62 -3.60
C ASP A 96 16.32 11.66 -2.74
N VAL A 97 16.43 11.53 -1.41
CA VAL A 97 15.67 12.38 -0.47
C VAL A 97 16.13 13.83 -0.45
N VAL A 98 17.30 14.14 -1.00
CA VAL A 98 17.80 15.53 -1.09
C VAL A 98 16.98 16.36 -2.08
N PHE A 99 16.42 15.70 -3.10
CA PHE A 99 15.69 16.34 -4.19
C PHE A 99 14.19 16.07 -4.17
N ALA A 100 13.71 15.27 -3.22
CA ALA A 100 12.33 14.86 -3.14
C ALA A 100 11.54 15.67 -2.11
N ALA A 101 10.28 15.95 -2.41
CA ALA A 101 9.36 16.54 -1.44
C ALA A 101 9.09 15.54 -0.28
N PRO A 102 9.05 16.00 0.98
CA PRO A 102 8.84 15.14 2.15
C PRO A 102 7.57 14.26 2.03
N GLU A 103 6.51 14.78 1.44
CA GLU A 103 5.25 14.06 1.23
C GLU A 103 5.43 12.89 0.27
N THR A 104 6.24 13.05 -0.77
CA THR A 104 6.57 11.98 -1.74
C THR A 104 7.39 10.89 -1.06
N VAL A 105 8.38 11.28 -0.23
CA VAL A 105 9.18 10.33 0.57
C VAL A 105 8.29 9.53 1.50
N SER A 106 7.47 10.20 2.30
CA SER A 106 6.55 9.56 3.24
C SER A 106 5.54 8.64 2.53
N ALA A 107 4.98 9.07 1.40
CA ALA A 107 4.07 8.25 0.61
C ALA A 107 4.75 6.97 0.12
N LEU A 108 5.98 7.05 -0.39
CA LEU A 108 6.74 5.89 -0.87
C LEU A 108 7.06 4.92 0.27
N VAL A 109 7.60 5.43 1.39
CA VAL A 109 7.93 4.62 2.58
C VAL A 109 6.71 3.83 3.07
N ASN A 110 5.56 4.48 3.13
CA ASN A 110 4.35 3.89 3.69
C ASN A 110 3.55 3.02 2.69
N ALA A 111 3.89 3.04 1.40
CA ALA A 111 3.21 2.25 0.37
C ALA A 111 3.90 0.91 0.06
N CYS A 112 5.24 0.80 0.21
CA CYS A 112 6.00 -0.36 -0.24
C CYS A 112 5.96 -1.53 0.73
N ASP A 113 6.11 -2.77 0.19
CA ASP A 113 6.26 -3.99 1.00
C ASP A 113 7.64 -4.07 1.64
N VAL A 114 8.63 -3.53 0.93
CA VAL A 114 10.04 -3.51 1.30
C VAL A 114 10.56 -2.09 1.18
N VAL A 115 11.30 -1.60 2.17
CA VAL A 115 11.93 -0.28 2.12
C VAL A 115 13.41 -0.40 2.46
N LEU A 116 14.26 0.08 1.56
CA LEU A 116 15.70 0.15 1.76
C LEU A 116 16.12 1.61 1.98
N PHE A 117 16.83 1.87 3.06
CA PHE A 117 17.34 3.20 3.41
C PHE A 117 18.84 3.28 3.17
N GLY A 118 19.25 4.09 2.21
CA GLY A 118 20.63 4.31 1.85
C GLY A 118 21.21 5.60 2.44
N THR A 119 22.30 5.52 3.19
CA THR A 119 22.88 6.68 3.88
C THR A 119 24.40 6.72 3.82
N PRO A 120 25.02 7.86 3.50
CA PRO A 120 26.43 8.06 3.85
C PRO A 120 26.57 8.27 5.36
N THR A 121 27.76 8.01 5.90
CA THR A 121 28.09 8.43 7.26
C THR A 121 28.75 9.79 7.21
N ILE A 122 28.10 10.80 7.77
CA ILE A 122 28.61 12.18 7.89
C ILE A 122 28.57 12.58 9.36
N ASN A 123 29.69 13.02 9.90
CA ASN A 123 29.79 13.39 11.31
C ASN A 123 29.29 12.27 12.25
N ARG A 124 29.69 11.01 11.95
CA ARG A 124 29.31 9.79 12.69
C ARG A 124 27.81 9.50 12.73
N ASN A 125 27.03 10.10 11.85
CA ASN A 125 25.57 10.01 11.84
C ASN A 125 25.04 9.91 10.41
N ALA A 126 23.75 9.54 10.27
CA ALA A 126 23.02 9.70 9.03
C ALA A 126 22.65 11.18 8.83
N PRO A 127 22.64 11.71 7.59
CA PRO A 127 22.15 13.04 7.29
C PRO A 127 20.69 13.22 7.72
N GLU A 128 20.33 14.47 8.08
CA GLU A 128 18.99 14.84 8.53
C GLU A 128 17.90 14.39 7.54
N ALA A 129 18.15 14.49 6.24
CA ALA A 129 17.18 14.07 5.22
C ALA A 129 16.80 12.58 5.33
N ILE A 130 17.73 11.70 5.72
CA ILE A 130 17.44 10.29 5.99
C ILE A 130 16.64 10.13 7.28
N TRP A 131 16.96 10.85 8.33
CA TRP A 131 16.20 10.83 9.57
C TRP A 131 14.76 11.32 9.36
N ASN A 132 14.58 12.36 8.57
CA ASN A 132 13.25 12.86 8.20
C ASN A 132 12.43 11.80 7.44
N ALA A 133 13.08 11.03 6.54
CA ALA A 133 12.43 9.90 5.87
C ALA A 133 12.04 8.80 6.85
N VAL A 134 12.89 8.47 7.82
CA VAL A 134 12.62 7.47 8.86
C VAL A 134 11.50 7.94 9.81
N HIS A 135 11.49 9.22 10.18
CA HIS A 135 10.41 9.80 11.00
C HIS A 135 9.07 9.88 10.27
N GLY A 136 9.09 9.91 8.93
CA GLY A 136 7.88 9.85 8.10
C GLY A 136 7.23 8.45 8.03
N VAL A 137 7.82 7.43 8.67
CA VAL A 137 7.27 6.07 8.73
C VAL A 137 6.04 6.01 9.61
N ASP A 138 4.95 5.50 9.08
CA ASP A 138 3.77 5.10 9.86
C ASP A 138 4.02 3.71 10.47
N ALA A 139 4.53 3.68 11.69
CA ALA A 139 4.94 2.47 12.39
C ALA A 139 3.80 1.46 12.62
N ILE A 140 2.56 1.88 12.52
CA ILE A 140 1.40 1.01 12.68
C ILE A 140 1.07 0.31 11.36
N ASN A 141 0.99 1.07 10.26
CA ASN A 141 0.64 0.53 8.95
C ASN A 141 1.81 -0.21 8.27
N THR A 142 3.05 0.06 8.65
CA THR A 142 4.24 -0.61 8.10
C THR A 142 4.71 -1.81 8.93
N ARG A 143 4.14 -2.03 10.11
CA ARG A 143 4.53 -3.12 11.01
C ARG A 143 4.56 -4.48 10.31
N GLY A 144 5.68 -5.18 10.45
CA GLY A 144 5.88 -6.51 9.86
C GLY A 144 6.24 -6.52 8.38
N ARG A 145 6.32 -5.36 7.72
CA ARG A 145 6.94 -5.23 6.40
C ARG A 145 8.45 -5.39 6.53
N ALA A 146 9.15 -5.55 5.40
CA ALA A 146 10.60 -5.66 5.41
C ALA A 146 11.27 -4.31 5.26
N ALA A 147 12.37 -4.11 5.97
CA ALA A 147 13.24 -2.96 5.75
C ALA A 147 14.70 -3.31 6.02
N GLY A 148 15.61 -2.53 5.43
CA GLY A 148 17.02 -2.63 5.67
C GLY A 148 17.73 -1.30 5.43
N ALA A 149 18.84 -1.11 6.13
CA ALA A 149 19.70 0.04 5.94
C ALA A 149 21.02 -0.35 5.26
N PHE A 150 21.48 0.48 4.34
CA PHE A 150 22.77 0.33 3.69
C PHE A 150 23.50 1.67 3.59
N GLY A 151 24.80 1.63 3.34
CA GLY A 151 25.49 2.90 3.19
C GLY A 151 26.96 2.81 2.87
N SER A 152 27.52 3.99 2.57
CA SER A 152 28.95 4.20 2.35
C SER A 152 29.56 5.07 3.44
N PHE A 153 30.83 4.86 3.72
CA PHE A 153 31.56 5.60 4.75
C PHE A 153 33.05 5.69 4.43
N GLY A 154 33.74 6.63 5.07
CA GLY A 154 35.18 6.78 4.90
C GLY A 154 36.02 6.37 6.13
N TRP A 155 35.42 6.37 7.32
CA TRP A 155 36.12 6.08 8.58
C TRP A 155 35.48 5.00 9.42
N THR A 156 34.28 5.23 9.96
CA THR A 156 33.70 4.38 11.03
C THR A 156 32.35 3.76 10.70
N GLY A 157 31.53 4.38 9.82
CA GLY A 157 30.34 3.77 9.23
C GLY A 157 29.18 3.47 10.19
N GLU A 158 28.88 4.38 11.12
CA GLU A 158 27.83 4.22 12.12
C GLU A 158 26.43 4.38 11.54
N ALA A 159 26.24 5.28 10.57
CA ALA A 159 24.94 5.75 10.11
C ALA A 159 23.97 4.63 9.69
N ALA A 160 24.43 3.69 8.87
CA ALA A 160 23.58 2.58 8.44
C ALA A 160 23.17 1.69 9.62
N GLY A 161 24.04 1.50 10.61
CA GLY A 161 23.72 0.77 11.84
C GLY A 161 22.65 1.46 12.68
N MET A 162 22.77 2.77 12.84
CA MET A 162 21.79 3.58 13.58
C MET A 162 20.41 3.56 12.91
N VAL A 163 20.36 3.70 11.60
CA VAL A 163 19.11 3.59 10.84
C VAL A 163 18.52 2.17 10.96
N GLN A 164 19.35 1.13 10.81
CA GLN A 164 18.91 -0.27 10.95
C GLN A 164 18.27 -0.51 12.33
N GLU A 165 18.86 0.00 13.39
CA GLU A 165 18.34 -0.17 14.73
C GLU A 165 16.99 0.56 14.91
N GLN A 166 16.86 1.76 14.36
CA GLN A 166 15.59 2.47 14.36
C GLN A 166 14.49 1.71 13.59
N LEU A 167 14.81 1.06 12.46
CA LEU A 167 13.87 0.24 11.70
C LEU A 167 13.38 -0.97 12.51
N LYS A 168 14.26 -1.59 13.31
CA LYS A 168 13.86 -2.66 14.25
C LYS A 168 12.88 -2.15 15.30
N GLN A 169 13.14 -0.97 15.88
CA GLN A 169 12.24 -0.35 16.86
C GLN A 169 10.86 -0.03 16.26
N LEU A 170 10.80 0.37 14.99
CA LEU A 170 9.57 0.57 14.23
C LEU A 170 8.87 -0.75 13.84
N LYS A 171 9.41 -1.89 14.27
CA LYS A 171 8.85 -3.25 14.07
C LYS A 171 8.81 -3.71 12.61
N PHE A 172 9.73 -3.22 11.79
CA PHE A 172 10.02 -3.87 10.53
C PHE A 172 10.71 -5.21 10.76
N LYS A 173 10.53 -6.13 9.80
CA LYS A 173 11.40 -7.29 9.66
C LYS A 173 12.70 -6.83 9.01
N THR A 174 13.82 -7.08 9.66
CA THR A 174 15.13 -6.65 9.17
C THR A 174 16.09 -7.82 9.12
N VAL A 175 17.04 -7.79 8.21
CA VAL A 175 18.22 -8.67 8.28
C VAL A 175 19.07 -8.29 9.49
N GLU A 176 19.97 -9.18 9.89
CA GLU A 176 20.76 -9.01 11.12
C GLU A 176 21.63 -7.76 11.08
N ALA A 177 22.34 -7.54 9.98
CA ALA A 177 23.26 -6.40 9.82
C ALA A 177 22.91 -5.52 8.63
N PRO A 178 23.17 -4.19 8.73
CA PRO A 178 23.11 -3.30 7.58
C PRO A 178 24.23 -3.62 6.58
N PHE A 179 24.03 -3.29 5.31
CA PHE A 179 25.09 -3.37 4.31
C PHE A 179 25.95 -2.11 4.33
N LYS A 180 27.27 -2.27 4.39
CA LYS A 180 28.21 -1.13 4.50
C LYS A 180 29.40 -1.33 3.59
N VAL A 181 29.78 -0.26 2.88
CA VAL A 181 30.99 -0.23 2.04
C VAL A 181 31.86 0.95 2.42
N CYS A 182 33.17 0.70 2.51
CA CYS A 182 34.16 1.74 2.75
C CYS A 182 34.58 2.38 1.42
N PHE A 183 34.40 3.70 1.30
CA PHE A 183 34.67 4.49 0.10
C PHE A 183 33.87 4.07 -1.13
N THR A 184 34.51 3.99 -2.30
CA THR A 184 33.88 3.68 -3.58
C THR A 184 33.59 2.19 -3.69
N PRO A 185 32.34 1.77 -3.95
CA PRO A 185 32.01 0.37 -4.14
C PRO A 185 32.76 -0.25 -5.32
N THR A 186 33.29 -1.45 -5.12
CA THR A 186 33.82 -2.30 -6.17
C THR A 186 32.72 -3.12 -6.83
N GLU A 187 32.99 -3.80 -7.94
CA GLU A 187 32.03 -4.72 -8.58
C GLU A 187 31.60 -5.87 -7.64
N ALA A 188 32.53 -6.32 -6.77
CA ALA A 188 32.21 -7.32 -5.76
C ALA A 188 31.25 -6.76 -4.70
N ASP A 189 31.42 -5.51 -4.28
CA ASP A 189 30.51 -4.85 -3.35
C ASP A 189 29.12 -4.63 -3.97
N LEU A 190 29.04 -4.27 -5.24
CA LEU A 190 27.78 -4.12 -5.96
C LEU A 190 27.03 -5.44 -6.09
N THR A 191 27.76 -6.55 -6.33
CA THR A 191 27.20 -7.89 -6.36
C THR A 191 26.68 -8.31 -4.97
N ALA A 192 27.49 -8.09 -3.93
CA ALA A 192 27.08 -8.39 -2.56
C ALA A 192 25.88 -7.52 -2.09
N MET A 193 25.81 -6.25 -2.54
CA MET A 193 24.65 -5.38 -2.30
C MET A 193 23.37 -5.94 -2.93
N ALA A 194 23.47 -6.46 -4.15
CA ALA A 194 22.34 -7.08 -4.82
C ALA A 194 21.82 -8.31 -4.05
N GLU A 195 22.72 -9.16 -3.57
CA GLU A 195 22.36 -10.33 -2.76
C GLU A 195 21.76 -9.94 -1.40
N TRP A 196 22.35 -8.96 -0.73
CA TRP A 196 21.83 -8.43 0.52
C TRP A 196 20.42 -7.85 0.33
N ALA A 197 20.17 -7.09 -0.74
CA ALA A 197 18.86 -6.51 -1.03
C ALA A 197 17.79 -7.59 -1.28
N ARG A 198 18.15 -8.69 -1.96
CA ARG A 198 17.29 -9.89 -2.11
C ARG A 198 16.96 -10.49 -0.74
N GLY A 199 17.98 -10.66 0.11
CA GLY A 199 17.80 -11.18 1.48
C GLY A 199 16.81 -10.34 2.30
N VAL A 200 16.83 -9.01 2.18
CA VAL A 200 15.83 -8.14 2.81
C VAL A 200 14.45 -8.34 2.19
N ALA A 201 14.38 -8.41 0.86
CA ALA A 201 13.11 -8.59 0.17
C ALA A 201 12.44 -9.95 0.46
N ASP A 202 13.21 -10.98 0.79
CA ASP A 202 12.70 -12.32 1.09
C ASP A 202 12.14 -12.46 2.51
N LEU A 203 12.34 -11.47 3.37
CA LEU A 203 11.71 -11.42 4.70
C LEU A 203 10.18 -11.32 4.65
N VAL A 204 9.62 -10.91 3.52
CA VAL A 204 8.17 -10.82 3.28
C VAL A 204 7.79 -11.51 1.98
N LYS A 205 6.64 -12.18 2.00
CA LYS A 205 6.07 -12.79 0.80
C LYS A 205 5.52 -11.71 -0.13
N ALA A 206 5.46 -11.97 -1.43
CA ALA A 206 4.69 -11.15 -2.35
C ALA A 206 3.21 -11.10 -1.88
N PRO A 207 2.52 -9.96 -2.01
CA PRO A 207 1.09 -9.93 -1.73
C PRO A 207 0.39 -10.92 -2.66
N GLU A 208 -0.58 -11.66 -2.10
CA GLU A 208 -1.42 -12.53 -2.93
C GLU A 208 -2.11 -11.67 -3.99
N SER A 209 -2.12 -12.15 -5.23
CA SER A 209 -2.87 -11.51 -6.30
C SER A 209 -4.36 -11.71 -6.03
N VAL A 210 -4.96 -10.78 -5.30
CA VAL A 210 -6.41 -10.74 -5.21
C VAL A 210 -6.91 -10.24 -6.56
N LYS A 211 -7.55 -11.11 -7.33
CA LYS A 211 -8.32 -10.65 -8.50
C LYS A 211 -9.30 -9.58 -7.98
N PRO A 212 -9.35 -8.38 -8.57
CA PRO A 212 -10.33 -7.39 -8.16
C PRO A 212 -11.70 -8.06 -8.24
N LYS A 213 -12.46 -8.06 -7.12
CA LYS A 213 -13.86 -8.48 -7.17
C LYS A 213 -14.53 -7.61 -8.21
N ALA A 214 -15.08 -8.23 -9.24
CA ALA A 214 -15.71 -7.51 -10.31
C ALA A 214 -16.83 -6.64 -9.73
N GLN A 215 -16.80 -5.35 -10.04
CA GLN A 215 -17.78 -4.41 -9.53
C GLN A 215 -19.17 -4.80 -10.08
N LYS A 216 -20.16 -4.93 -9.17
CA LYS A 216 -21.55 -5.18 -9.57
C LYS A 216 -22.20 -3.86 -9.98
N TYR A 217 -23.11 -3.95 -10.95
CA TYR A 217 -23.82 -2.80 -11.48
C TYR A 217 -25.32 -2.98 -11.29
N ILE A 218 -26.01 -1.96 -10.77
CA ILE A 218 -27.47 -1.98 -10.59
C ILE A 218 -28.16 -1.05 -11.58
N CYS A 219 -29.21 -1.56 -12.22
CA CYS A 219 -30.11 -0.73 -13.01
C CYS A 219 -31.05 0.06 -12.10
N LYS A 220 -30.94 1.38 -12.09
CA LYS A 220 -31.81 2.25 -11.27
C LYS A 220 -33.29 2.24 -11.72
N LEU A 221 -33.56 1.73 -12.91
CA LEU A 221 -34.93 1.69 -13.43
C LEU A 221 -35.69 0.44 -13.01
N CYS A 222 -35.04 -0.75 -13.07
CA CYS A 222 -35.71 -2.04 -12.82
C CYS A 222 -35.09 -2.82 -11.66
N GLY A 223 -34.01 -2.33 -11.02
CA GLY A 223 -33.34 -3.00 -9.91
C GLY A 223 -32.50 -4.21 -10.31
N TYR A 224 -32.39 -4.53 -11.62
CA TYR A 224 -31.54 -5.65 -12.07
C TYR A 224 -30.09 -5.42 -11.69
N ILE A 225 -29.43 -6.46 -11.18
CA ILE A 225 -28.03 -6.42 -10.78
C ILE A 225 -27.22 -7.25 -11.77
N TYR A 226 -26.30 -6.62 -12.49
CA TYR A 226 -25.29 -7.32 -13.26
C TYR A 226 -24.09 -7.62 -12.37
N ASP A 227 -23.75 -8.89 -12.28
CA ASP A 227 -22.58 -9.39 -11.57
C ASP A 227 -21.59 -9.98 -12.58
N PRO A 228 -20.44 -9.31 -12.85
CA PRO A 228 -19.47 -9.84 -13.77
C PRO A 228 -18.94 -11.25 -13.42
N GLU A 229 -18.97 -11.65 -12.15
CA GLU A 229 -18.52 -12.99 -11.75
C GLU A 229 -19.47 -14.08 -12.26
N THR A 230 -20.75 -13.81 -12.33
CA THR A 230 -21.78 -14.76 -12.81
C THR A 230 -22.15 -14.55 -14.27
N GLY A 231 -21.89 -13.35 -14.80
CA GLY A 231 -22.34 -12.96 -16.13
C GLY A 231 -23.87 -12.84 -16.23
N ASP A 232 -24.40 -13.01 -17.43
CA ASP A 232 -25.84 -13.13 -17.71
C ASP A 232 -26.06 -14.16 -18.82
N PRO A 233 -26.10 -15.45 -18.46
CA PRO A 233 -26.24 -16.53 -19.44
C PRO A 233 -27.53 -16.41 -20.27
N ASP A 234 -28.61 -15.88 -19.68
CA ASP A 234 -29.90 -15.69 -20.37
C ASP A 234 -29.79 -14.67 -21.52
N ARG A 235 -28.80 -13.81 -21.47
CA ARG A 235 -28.48 -12.81 -22.51
C ARG A 235 -27.16 -13.10 -23.22
N GLY A 236 -26.59 -14.27 -23.03
CA GLY A 236 -25.37 -14.71 -23.72
C GLY A 236 -24.09 -14.04 -23.22
N VAL A 237 -24.09 -13.49 -22.02
CA VAL A 237 -22.91 -12.91 -21.40
C VAL A 237 -22.25 -13.92 -20.47
N VAL A 238 -21.06 -14.37 -20.83
CA VAL A 238 -20.33 -15.39 -20.04
C VAL A 238 -19.77 -14.84 -18.74
N PRO A 239 -19.63 -15.70 -17.70
CA PRO A 239 -18.97 -15.32 -16.45
C PRO A 239 -17.55 -14.75 -16.69
N GLY A 240 -17.19 -13.72 -15.94
CA GLY A 240 -15.91 -13.05 -16.05
C GLY A 240 -15.89 -11.86 -17.03
N THR A 241 -17.02 -11.55 -17.70
CA THR A 241 -17.12 -10.42 -18.63
C THR A 241 -17.29 -9.12 -17.85
N ALA A 242 -16.43 -8.13 -18.12
CA ALA A 242 -16.56 -6.81 -17.48
C ALA A 242 -17.77 -6.04 -18.02
N PHE A 243 -18.43 -5.24 -17.18
CA PHE A 243 -19.62 -4.48 -17.57
C PHE A 243 -19.36 -3.51 -18.74
N GLU A 244 -18.18 -2.94 -18.80
CA GLU A 244 -17.75 -2.00 -19.83
C GLU A 244 -17.45 -2.66 -21.18
N GLU A 245 -17.43 -4.00 -21.24
CA GLU A 245 -17.17 -4.69 -22.51
C GLU A 245 -18.30 -4.45 -23.51
N PRO A 246 -17.95 -4.29 -24.82
CA PRO A 246 -18.94 -4.02 -25.88
C PRO A 246 -20.06 -5.05 -25.95
N ALA A 247 -19.75 -6.32 -25.64
CA ALA A 247 -20.74 -7.39 -25.62
C ALA A 247 -21.84 -7.15 -24.58
N VAL A 248 -21.47 -6.71 -23.37
CA VAL A 248 -22.42 -6.39 -22.31
C VAL A 248 -23.16 -5.09 -22.65
N LEU A 249 -22.44 -4.05 -23.00
CA LEU A 249 -23.04 -2.75 -23.34
C LEU A 249 -24.03 -2.86 -24.49
N HIS A 250 -23.79 -3.72 -25.47
CA HIS A 250 -24.70 -3.90 -26.62
C HIS A 250 -26.01 -4.59 -26.20
N GLN A 251 -25.96 -5.59 -25.33
CA GLN A 251 -27.14 -6.31 -24.83
C GLN A 251 -28.05 -5.40 -24.01
N TYR A 252 -27.46 -4.47 -23.26
CA TYR A 252 -28.21 -3.57 -22.40
C TYR A 252 -28.44 -2.17 -23.00
N LYS A 253 -27.91 -1.87 -24.20
CA LYS A 253 -28.02 -0.58 -24.88
C LYS A 253 -29.43 -0.02 -25.03
N PRO A 254 -30.48 -0.82 -25.28
CA PRO A 254 -31.85 -0.31 -25.31
C PRO A 254 -32.33 0.25 -23.97
N LEU A 255 -31.80 -0.28 -22.86
CA LEU A 255 -32.11 0.13 -21.48
C LEU A 255 -31.19 1.27 -21.01
N PHE A 256 -30.10 1.53 -21.76
CA PHE A 256 -28.96 2.35 -21.32
C PHE A 256 -29.07 3.84 -21.56
N ARG A 257 -30.07 4.29 -22.29
CA ARG A 257 -30.03 5.72 -22.69
C ARG A 257 -30.02 6.71 -21.53
N LYS A 258 -30.21 6.29 -20.26
CA LYS A 258 -30.14 7.26 -19.15
C LYS A 258 -29.65 6.84 -17.75
N LYS A 259 -29.55 5.58 -17.29
CA LYS A 259 -29.42 5.39 -15.82
C LYS A 259 -28.74 4.11 -15.29
N TRP A 260 -27.55 3.74 -15.76
CA TRP A 260 -26.73 2.80 -15.03
C TRP A 260 -25.65 3.53 -14.23
N HIS A 261 -25.48 3.13 -12.96
CA HIS A 261 -24.37 3.59 -12.12
C HIS A 261 -23.68 2.37 -11.53
N GLY A 262 -22.34 2.39 -11.55
CA GLY A 262 -21.55 1.42 -10.83
C GLY A 262 -21.78 1.56 -9.31
N ILE A 263 -21.96 0.46 -8.61
CA ILE A 263 -21.96 0.45 -7.15
C ILE A 263 -20.52 0.73 -6.74
N GLY A 264 -20.19 2.02 -6.48
CA GLY A 264 -18.84 2.42 -6.04
C GLY A 264 -18.17 3.56 -6.80
N LYS A 265 -18.78 4.22 -7.80
CA LYS A 265 -18.25 5.48 -8.33
C LYS A 265 -18.83 6.68 -7.60
N ALA A 266 -17.91 7.42 -7.03
CA ALA A 266 -18.12 8.55 -6.14
C ALA A 266 -18.28 9.87 -6.91
N ASP A 267 -19.39 10.11 -7.56
CA ASP A 267 -19.70 11.43 -8.14
C ASP A 267 -20.89 12.17 -7.47
N ASP A 268 -21.43 11.60 -6.38
CA ASP A 268 -22.35 12.28 -5.47
C ASP A 268 -21.79 12.27 -4.04
N PHE A 269 -20.65 12.96 -3.84
CA PHE A 269 -20.11 13.19 -2.51
C PHE A 269 -20.93 14.25 -1.76
N VAL A 270 -21.89 13.81 -0.97
CA VAL A 270 -22.22 14.52 0.25
C VAL A 270 -21.09 14.28 1.23
N HIS A 271 -20.42 15.31 1.70
CA HIS A 271 -19.42 15.25 2.77
C HIS A 271 -20.06 14.61 4.01
N ILE A 272 -19.86 13.31 4.16
CA ILE A 272 -20.17 12.62 5.41
C ILE A 272 -18.96 12.80 6.31
N HIS A 273 -19.10 13.64 7.32
CA HIS A 273 -18.12 13.72 8.41
C HIS A 273 -17.93 12.34 9.03
N ALA A 274 -16.68 11.98 9.23
CA ALA A 274 -16.22 10.71 9.71
C ALA A 274 -17.02 10.19 10.92
N LEU A 275 -17.64 9.03 10.73
CA LEU A 275 -18.35 8.31 11.77
C LEU A 275 -17.42 7.27 12.39
N SER A 276 -17.11 7.43 13.66
CA SER A 276 -16.43 6.39 14.44
C SER A 276 -17.45 5.32 14.79
N LEU A 277 -17.38 4.17 14.15
CA LEU A 277 -18.17 3.00 14.55
C LEU A 277 -17.40 2.26 15.66
N ILE A 278 -17.82 2.37 16.89
CA ILE A 278 -17.53 1.38 17.92
C ILE A 278 -18.80 0.57 18.09
N ILE A 279 -18.72 -0.70 17.76
CA ILE A 279 -19.80 -1.66 17.99
C ILE A 279 -19.63 -2.12 19.43
N ILE A 280 -20.61 -1.87 20.26
CA ILE A 280 -20.76 -2.46 21.59
C ILE A 280 -21.52 -3.76 21.46
#